data_bafa3896171b503e6e5dfee5ee961fd2
#
_entry.id   bafa3896171b503e6e5dfee5ee961fd2
#
_cell.length_a   1.000
_cell.length_b   1.000
_cell.length_c   1.000
_cell.angle_alpha   90.00
_cell.angle_beta   90.00
_cell.angle_gamma   90.00
#
_symmetry.space_group_name_H-M   'P 1'
#
loop_
_entity.id
_entity.type
_entity.pdbx_description
1 polymer ?
#
loop_
_entity_poly.entity_id
_entity_poly.type
_entity_poly.pdbx_seq_one_letter_code
_entity_poly.pdbx_strand_id
1 'polypeptide(L)'
;MTPHPDVASSLRKEVVDWRMWTSRAVVLIFAALSGLAVVLMTWMTEEALALFFKGQQALWWGPLLWMPVSTAAIVWLTRRWMPGAAGSGIPQVMAALSPEVEPSSRQLFVSIKLAVAKLFMTTWGLLAGLSMGREGPSVQLAAGVMHHARRWLPDRSH
;
A
#
# COMPACT_ATOMS: atom_id res chain seq x y z
N MET A 1 -39.10 5.59 -35.45
CA MET A 1 -37.74 6.06 -35.77
C MET A 1 -37.28 6.81 -34.54
N THR A 2 -36.58 6.17 -33.60
CA THR A 2 -36.03 6.80 -32.40
C THR A 2 -34.76 7.55 -32.82
N PRO A 3 -34.61 8.83 -32.49
CA PRO A 3 -33.39 9.55 -32.81
C PRO A 3 -32.22 8.92 -32.07
N HIS A 4 -31.18 8.52 -32.80
CA HIS A 4 -29.92 8.09 -32.23
C HIS A 4 -29.38 9.25 -31.36
N PRO A 5 -29.01 9.00 -30.10
CA PRO A 5 -28.38 10.04 -29.30
C PRO A 5 -27.12 10.49 -30.04
N ASP A 6 -27.04 11.81 -30.28
CA ASP A 6 -25.92 12.41 -30.98
C ASP A 6 -24.63 12.17 -30.15
N VAL A 7 -23.85 11.18 -30.56
CA VAL A 7 -22.61 10.75 -29.87
C VAL A 7 -21.67 11.92 -29.67
N ALA A 8 -21.66 12.86 -30.61
CA ALA A 8 -20.85 14.08 -30.53
C ALA A 8 -21.29 15.02 -29.39
N SER A 9 -22.60 15.12 -29.13
CA SER A 9 -23.14 15.95 -28.03
C SER A 9 -22.89 15.34 -26.67
N SER A 10 -22.93 13.99 -26.59
CA SER A 10 -22.59 13.24 -25.38
C SER A 10 -21.09 13.34 -25.04
N LEU A 11 -20.23 13.16 -26.03
CA LEU A 11 -18.78 13.34 -25.86
C LEU A 11 -18.40 14.75 -25.47
N ARG A 12 -19.08 15.77 -26.04
CA ARG A 12 -18.82 17.16 -25.70
C ARG A 12 -19.23 17.50 -24.26
N LYS A 13 -20.32 16.92 -23.76
CA LYS A 13 -20.73 17.06 -22.34
C LYS A 13 -19.74 16.40 -21.39
N GLU A 14 -19.24 15.21 -21.73
CA GLU A 14 -18.22 14.51 -20.94
C GLU A 14 -16.88 15.25 -20.88
N VAL A 15 -16.48 15.90 -21.99
CA VAL A 15 -15.21 16.66 -22.04
C VAL A 15 -15.30 17.98 -21.28
N VAL A 16 -16.50 18.59 -21.20
CA VAL A 16 -16.72 19.89 -20.54
C VAL A 16 -17.03 19.76 -19.05
N ASP A 17 -17.32 18.53 -18.55
CA ASP A 17 -17.64 18.33 -17.14
C ASP A 17 -16.38 18.45 -16.25
N TRP A 18 -16.16 19.65 -15.71
CA TRP A 18 -15.06 19.98 -14.78
C TRP A 18 -14.97 19.01 -13.59
N ARG A 19 -16.10 18.50 -13.12
CA ARG A 19 -16.15 17.51 -12.02
C ARG A 19 -15.51 16.19 -12.40
N MET A 20 -15.63 15.75 -13.64
CA MET A 20 -14.96 14.55 -14.15
C MET A 20 -13.44 14.75 -14.25
N TRP A 21 -13.01 15.93 -14.67
CA TRP A 21 -11.58 16.25 -14.75
C TRP A 21 -10.91 16.33 -13.38
N THR A 22 -11.56 16.94 -12.40
CA THR A 22 -11.05 16.96 -11.01
C THR A 22 -10.94 15.56 -10.43
N SER A 23 -11.92 14.69 -10.63
CA SER A 23 -11.85 13.29 -10.19
C SER A 23 -10.70 12.52 -10.85
N ARG A 24 -10.51 12.71 -12.15
CA ARG A 24 -9.40 12.10 -12.89
C ARG A 24 -8.04 12.61 -12.39
N ALA A 25 -7.91 13.91 -12.17
CA ALA A 25 -6.70 14.52 -11.63
C ALA A 25 -6.36 13.97 -10.23
N VAL A 26 -7.34 13.88 -9.34
CA VAL A 26 -7.15 13.28 -8.01
C VAL A 26 -6.65 11.83 -8.12
N VAL A 27 -7.30 11.01 -8.94
CA VAL A 27 -6.89 9.61 -9.14
C VAL A 27 -5.45 9.52 -9.69
N LEU A 28 -5.10 10.34 -10.68
CA LEU A 28 -3.74 10.37 -11.25
C LEU A 28 -2.69 10.79 -10.22
N ILE A 29 -2.97 11.82 -9.42
CA ILE A 29 -2.06 12.28 -8.35
C ILE A 29 -1.84 11.15 -7.32
N PHE A 30 -2.91 10.52 -6.85
CA PHE A 30 -2.78 9.45 -5.88
C PHE A 30 -2.17 8.18 -6.47
N ALA A 31 -2.37 7.90 -7.76
CA ALA A 31 -1.67 6.83 -8.45
C ALA A 31 -0.16 7.11 -8.53
N ALA A 32 0.24 8.34 -8.86
CA ALA A 32 1.64 8.74 -8.86
C ALA A 32 2.27 8.66 -7.46
N LEU A 33 1.56 9.13 -6.42
CA LEU A 33 1.99 8.99 -5.01
C LEU A 33 2.13 7.54 -4.59
N SER A 34 1.21 6.69 -5.02
CA SER A 34 1.26 5.24 -4.80
C SER A 34 2.51 4.62 -5.44
N GLY A 35 2.79 4.95 -6.69
CA GLY A 35 3.99 4.51 -7.38
C GLY A 35 5.27 4.99 -6.69
N LEU A 36 5.32 6.27 -6.30
CA LEU A 36 6.45 6.83 -5.56
C LEU A 36 6.67 6.14 -4.21
N ALA A 37 5.59 5.83 -3.48
CA ALA A 37 5.67 5.11 -2.21
C ALA A 37 6.23 3.69 -2.40
N VAL A 38 5.86 2.99 -3.47
CA VAL A 38 6.40 1.67 -3.80
C VAL A 38 7.88 1.76 -4.19
N VAL A 39 8.28 2.76 -4.97
CA VAL A 39 9.70 3.00 -5.32
C VAL A 39 10.52 3.29 -4.06
N LEU A 40 10.03 4.15 -3.17
CA LEU A 40 10.68 4.43 -1.89
C LEU A 40 10.84 3.16 -1.04
N MET A 41 9.79 2.34 -0.96
CA MET A 41 9.84 1.06 -0.26
C MET A 41 10.91 0.14 -0.86
N THR A 42 10.97 0.04 -2.18
CA THR A 42 11.96 -0.79 -2.88
C THR A 42 13.37 -0.33 -2.55
N TRP A 43 13.62 0.97 -2.67
CA TRP A 43 14.93 1.55 -2.32
C TRP A 43 15.32 1.29 -0.87
N MET A 44 14.43 1.57 0.09
CA MET A 44 14.68 1.32 1.52
C MET A 44 14.98 -0.15 1.83
N THR A 45 14.27 -1.06 1.18
CA THR A 45 14.45 -2.50 1.40
C THR A 45 15.74 -3.02 0.75
N GLU A 46 16.18 -2.46 -0.37
CA GLU A 46 17.46 -2.79 -1.00
C GLU A 46 18.65 -2.31 -0.16
N GLU A 47 18.61 -1.09 0.34
CA GLU A 47 19.63 -0.57 1.25
C GLU A 47 19.69 -1.36 2.56
N ALA A 48 18.54 -1.71 3.13
CA ALA A 48 18.47 -2.54 4.33
C ALA A 48 19.14 -3.91 4.13
N LEU A 49 18.86 -4.55 3.00
CA LEU A 49 19.46 -5.84 2.66
C LEU A 49 20.98 -5.71 2.41
N ALA A 50 21.41 -4.66 1.72
CA ALA A 50 22.83 -4.37 1.49
C ALA A 50 23.58 -4.15 2.81
N LEU A 51 22.96 -3.43 3.77
CA LEU A 51 23.51 -3.23 5.11
C LEU A 51 23.62 -4.54 5.89
N PHE A 52 22.64 -5.42 5.79
CA PHE A 52 22.70 -6.75 6.40
C PHE A 52 23.90 -7.56 5.89
N PHE A 53 24.10 -7.61 4.57
CA PHE A 53 25.24 -8.34 4.00
C PHE A 53 26.59 -7.73 4.36
N LYS A 54 26.69 -6.42 4.43
CA LYS A 54 27.92 -5.74 4.93
C LYS A 54 28.19 -6.10 6.39
N GLY A 55 27.18 -6.09 7.25
CA GLY A 55 27.29 -6.49 8.64
C GLY A 55 27.70 -7.94 8.82
N GLN A 56 27.15 -8.85 8.01
CA GLN A 56 27.50 -10.27 8.00
C GLN A 56 28.97 -10.51 7.60
N GLN A 57 29.50 -9.74 6.64
CA GLN A 57 30.91 -9.82 6.26
C GLN A 57 31.84 -9.35 7.40
N ALA A 58 31.42 -8.33 8.15
CA ALA A 58 32.21 -7.83 9.29
C ALA A 58 32.15 -8.76 10.51
N LEU A 59 30.99 -9.40 10.74
CA LEU A 59 30.73 -10.24 11.91
C LEU A 59 29.96 -11.48 11.51
N TRP A 60 30.64 -12.55 11.12
CA TRP A 60 30.03 -13.76 10.54
C TRP A 60 28.99 -14.44 11.47
N TRP A 61 29.15 -14.35 12.78
CA TRP A 61 28.21 -14.90 13.78
C TRP A 61 27.09 -13.91 14.18
N GLY A 62 27.21 -12.65 13.80
CA GLY A 62 26.23 -11.60 14.12
C GLY A 62 24.78 -11.95 13.76
N PRO A 63 24.51 -12.50 12.57
CA PRO A 63 23.16 -12.89 12.16
C PRO A 63 22.52 -13.93 13.10
N LEU A 64 23.31 -14.79 13.75
CA LEU A 64 22.81 -15.84 14.66
C LEU A 64 22.00 -15.25 15.83
N LEU A 65 22.38 -14.10 16.33
CA LEU A 65 21.67 -13.40 17.40
C LEU A 65 20.74 -12.33 16.84
N TRP A 66 21.15 -11.62 15.79
CA TRP A 66 20.40 -10.51 15.22
C TRP A 66 19.06 -10.93 14.62
N MET A 67 19.03 -12.03 13.85
CA MET A 67 17.81 -12.52 13.21
C MET A 67 16.71 -12.94 14.21
N PRO A 68 16.99 -13.79 15.22
CA PRO A 68 15.96 -14.20 16.19
C PRO A 68 15.43 -13.02 17.02
N VAL A 69 16.32 -12.14 17.48
CA VAL A 69 15.93 -10.96 18.27
C VAL A 69 15.07 -10.01 17.46
N SER A 70 15.48 -9.69 16.23
CA SER A 70 14.72 -8.85 15.32
C SER A 70 13.36 -9.45 14.96
N THR A 71 13.33 -10.77 14.68
CA THR A 71 12.08 -11.49 14.39
C THR A 71 11.12 -11.43 15.57
N ALA A 72 11.60 -11.70 16.78
CA ALA A 72 10.79 -11.63 17.99
C ALA A 72 10.26 -10.21 18.22
N ALA A 73 11.10 -9.19 18.02
CA ALA A 73 10.73 -7.78 18.14
C ALA A 73 9.65 -7.38 17.11
N ILE A 74 9.84 -7.76 15.84
CA ILE A 74 8.87 -7.47 14.76
C ILE A 74 7.53 -8.15 15.07
N VAL A 75 7.53 -9.43 15.45
CA VAL A 75 6.31 -10.17 15.79
C VAL A 75 5.61 -9.56 16.99
N TRP A 76 6.35 -9.21 18.04
CA TRP A 76 5.79 -8.57 19.23
C TRP A 76 5.17 -7.21 18.89
N LEU A 77 5.89 -6.37 18.13
CA LEU A 77 5.45 -5.04 17.72
C LEU A 77 4.19 -5.12 16.84
N THR A 78 4.19 -6.05 15.87
CA THR A 78 3.03 -6.28 14.98
C THR A 78 1.81 -6.69 15.78
N ARG A 79 1.94 -7.66 16.69
CA ARG A 79 0.81 -8.14 17.49
C ARG A 79 0.29 -7.09 18.47
N ARG A 80 1.17 -6.29 19.05
CA ARG A 80 0.83 -5.34 20.09
C ARG A 80 0.22 -4.04 19.55
N TRP A 81 0.74 -3.53 18.41
CA TRP A 81 0.42 -2.19 17.92
C TRP A 81 -0.28 -2.17 16.56
N MET A 82 0.02 -3.12 15.70
CA MET A 82 -0.44 -3.11 14.30
C MET A 82 -0.85 -4.51 13.80
N PRO A 83 -1.86 -5.15 14.41
CA PRO A 83 -2.26 -6.51 14.02
C PRO A 83 -2.68 -6.63 12.55
N GLY A 84 -3.24 -5.56 11.95
CA GLY A 84 -3.57 -5.51 10.53
C GLY A 84 -2.37 -5.50 9.59
N ALA A 85 -1.14 -5.26 10.09
CA ALA A 85 0.08 -5.36 9.31
C ALA A 85 0.60 -6.81 9.23
N ALA A 86 0.02 -7.76 9.95
CA ALA A 86 0.39 -9.17 9.87
C ALA A 86 0.04 -9.77 8.49
N GLY A 87 0.82 -10.78 8.07
CA GLY A 87 0.61 -11.47 6.80
C GLY A 87 1.13 -10.73 5.57
N SER A 88 0.82 -11.25 4.37
CA SER A 88 1.35 -10.73 3.12
C SER A 88 0.79 -9.35 2.72
N GLY A 89 -0.44 -9.05 3.10
CA GLY A 89 -1.13 -7.81 2.71
C GLY A 89 -2.14 -8.00 1.57
N ILE A 90 -1.91 -8.96 0.68
CA ILE A 90 -2.83 -9.22 -0.46
C ILE A 90 -4.22 -9.65 0.01
N PRO A 91 -4.39 -10.63 0.93
CA PRO A 91 -5.71 -11.02 1.43
C PRO A 91 -6.45 -9.84 2.11
N GLN A 92 -5.72 -8.98 2.81
CA GLN A 92 -6.29 -7.80 3.46
C GLN A 92 -6.86 -6.80 2.43
N VAL A 93 -6.12 -6.57 1.33
CA VAL A 93 -6.61 -5.71 0.24
C VAL A 93 -7.79 -6.34 -0.47
N MET A 94 -7.77 -7.64 -0.72
CA MET A 94 -8.91 -8.37 -1.30
C MET A 94 -10.15 -8.28 -0.40
N ALA A 95 -9.99 -8.47 0.91
CA ALA A 95 -11.08 -8.31 1.87
C ALA A 95 -11.64 -6.87 1.86
N ALA A 96 -10.77 -5.85 1.81
CA ALA A 96 -11.21 -4.46 1.74
C ALA A 96 -11.98 -4.11 0.46
N LEU A 97 -11.77 -4.84 -0.63
CA LEU A 97 -12.47 -4.68 -1.91
C LEU A 97 -13.76 -5.50 -1.99
N SER A 98 -13.95 -6.48 -1.10
CA SER A 98 -15.16 -7.28 -1.06
C SER A 98 -16.40 -6.42 -0.75
N PRO A 99 -17.51 -6.61 -1.49
CA PRO A 99 -18.77 -5.92 -1.21
C PRO A 99 -19.38 -6.30 0.16
N GLU A 100 -19.01 -7.47 0.69
CA GLU A 100 -19.48 -7.99 1.97
C GLU A 100 -18.90 -7.23 3.17
N VAL A 101 -17.77 -6.56 3.01
CA VAL A 101 -17.11 -5.80 4.08
C VAL A 101 -17.68 -4.40 4.14
N GLU A 102 -18.23 -4.07 5.31
CA GLU A 102 -18.78 -2.76 5.58
C GLU A 102 -17.74 -1.65 5.37
N PRO A 103 -18.11 -0.50 4.77
CA PRO A 103 -17.18 0.59 4.49
C PRO A 103 -16.39 1.09 5.70
N SER A 104 -17.00 1.07 6.89
CA SER A 104 -16.37 1.42 8.18
C SER A 104 -15.23 0.49 8.56
N SER A 105 -15.36 -0.81 8.25
CA SER A 105 -14.38 -1.85 8.58
C SER A 105 -13.20 -1.92 7.60
N ARG A 106 -13.33 -1.34 6.43
CA ARG A 106 -12.25 -1.35 5.40
C ARG A 106 -10.97 -0.68 5.88
N GLN A 107 -11.07 0.31 6.77
CA GLN A 107 -9.90 0.99 7.36
C GLN A 107 -9.03 0.07 8.21
N LEU A 108 -9.59 -1.04 8.72
CA LEU A 108 -8.83 -2.04 9.48
C LEU A 108 -7.88 -2.85 8.59
N PHE A 109 -8.19 -2.95 7.30
CA PHE A 109 -7.43 -3.72 6.32
C PHE A 109 -6.53 -2.84 5.46
N VAL A 110 -6.97 -1.58 5.19
CA VAL A 110 -6.30 -0.66 4.27
C VAL A 110 -6.33 0.75 4.84
N SER A 111 -5.19 1.21 5.37
CA SER A 111 -5.03 2.57 5.88
C SER A 111 -3.59 3.04 5.69
N ILE A 112 -3.37 4.37 5.66
CA ILE A 112 -2.01 4.95 5.57
C ILE A 112 -1.15 4.52 6.76
N LYS A 113 -1.71 4.47 7.97
CA LYS A 113 -0.98 3.99 9.16
C LYS A 113 -0.47 2.57 8.98
N LEU A 114 -1.32 1.71 8.44
CA LEU A 114 -0.99 0.31 8.16
C LEU A 114 0.08 0.20 7.06
N ALA A 115 -0.06 1.01 6.01
CA ALA A 115 0.90 1.09 4.90
C ALA A 115 2.29 1.50 5.38
N VAL A 116 2.38 2.54 6.21
CA VAL A 116 3.64 3.01 6.81
C VAL A 116 4.24 1.97 7.76
N ALA A 117 3.42 1.37 8.63
CA ALA A 117 3.87 0.30 9.52
C ALA A 117 4.43 -0.89 8.73
N LYS A 118 3.74 -1.27 7.65
CA LYS A 118 4.18 -2.35 6.75
C LYS A 118 5.52 -2.04 6.09
N LEU A 119 5.69 -0.80 5.61
CA LEU A 119 6.95 -0.33 5.04
C LEU A 119 8.11 -0.52 6.03
N PHE A 120 7.98 -0.01 7.25
CA PHE A 120 9.03 -0.11 8.27
C PHE A 120 9.29 -1.55 8.70
N MET A 121 8.26 -2.36 8.93
CA MET A 121 8.42 -3.74 9.36
C MET A 121 9.05 -4.61 8.28
N THR A 122 8.70 -4.40 7.00
CA THR A 122 9.31 -5.11 5.88
C THR A 122 10.78 -4.72 5.72
N THR A 123 11.09 -3.43 5.80
CA THR A 123 12.47 -2.91 5.73
C THR A 123 13.31 -3.48 6.88
N TRP A 124 12.77 -3.47 8.11
CA TRP A 124 13.45 -4.05 9.26
C TRP A 124 13.64 -5.56 9.11
N GLY A 125 12.63 -6.29 8.61
CA GLY A 125 12.75 -7.73 8.35
C GLY A 125 13.89 -8.06 7.39
N LEU A 126 14.02 -7.30 6.30
CA LEU A 126 15.11 -7.47 5.33
C LEU A 126 16.47 -7.05 5.93
N LEU A 127 16.52 -5.99 6.74
CA LEU A 127 17.70 -5.62 7.53
C LEU A 127 18.09 -6.69 8.53
N ALA A 128 17.13 -7.48 9.01
CA ALA A 128 17.39 -8.64 9.87
C ALA A 128 17.84 -9.88 9.09
N GLY A 129 17.83 -9.82 7.74
CA GLY A 129 18.19 -10.96 6.89
C GLY A 129 17.06 -11.97 6.66
N LEU A 130 15.80 -11.57 6.96
CA LEU A 130 14.65 -12.43 6.71
C LEU A 130 14.35 -12.48 5.20
N SER A 131 14.10 -13.68 4.69
CA SER A 131 13.66 -13.88 3.31
C SER A 131 12.17 -13.56 3.20
N MET A 132 11.84 -12.33 2.81
CA MET A 132 10.47 -11.85 2.69
C MET A 132 10.21 -11.32 1.28
N GLY A 133 9.05 -11.69 0.71
CA GLY A 133 8.56 -11.10 -0.55
C GLY A 133 8.15 -9.64 -0.34
N ARG A 134 8.42 -8.81 -1.35
CA ARG A 134 8.06 -7.37 -1.36
C ARG A 134 6.69 -7.11 -2.00
N GLU A 135 6.15 -8.08 -2.71
CA GLU A 135 4.93 -7.93 -3.51
C GLU A 135 3.71 -7.61 -2.64
N GLY A 136 3.47 -8.38 -1.59
CA GLY A 136 2.35 -8.16 -0.68
C GLY A 136 2.39 -6.80 0.02
N PRO A 137 3.50 -6.43 0.66
CA PRO A 137 3.68 -5.10 1.23
C PRO A 137 3.49 -3.97 0.22
N SER A 138 3.98 -4.11 -1.02
CA SER A 138 3.79 -3.11 -2.08
C SER A 138 2.31 -2.91 -2.44
N VAL A 139 1.56 -4.01 -2.57
CA VAL A 139 0.12 -3.97 -2.85
C VAL A 139 -0.64 -3.28 -1.72
N GLN A 140 -0.33 -3.62 -0.45
CA GLN A 140 -1.00 -3.02 0.70
C GLN A 140 -0.63 -1.53 0.86
N LEU A 141 0.61 -1.15 0.56
CA LEU A 141 1.07 0.23 0.56
C LEU A 141 0.33 1.06 -0.50
N ALA A 142 0.29 0.57 -1.74
CA ALA A 142 -0.42 1.22 -2.84
C ALA A 142 -1.92 1.36 -2.54
N ALA A 143 -2.56 0.30 -2.05
CA ALA A 143 -3.96 0.31 -1.67
C ALA A 143 -4.25 1.29 -0.52
N GLY A 144 -3.34 1.42 0.46
CA GLY A 144 -3.46 2.38 1.57
C GLY A 144 -3.45 3.83 1.08
N VAL A 145 -2.56 4.17 0.15
CA VAL A 145 -2.49 5.48 -0.47
C VAL A 145 -3.75 5.76 -1.30
N MET A 146 -4.16 4.81 -2.14
CA MET A 146 -5.36 4.95 -2.99
C MET A 146 -6.66 5.00 -2.18
N HIS A 147 -6.75 4.29 -1.07
CA HIS A 147 -7.92 4.37 -0.19
C HIS A 147 -8.11 5.78 0.38
N HIS A 148 -7.03 6.49 0.65
CA HIS A 148 -7.10 7.88 1.11
C HIS A 148 -7.64 8.84 0.04
N ALA A 149 -7.42 8.56 -1.25
CA ALA A 149 -7.93 9.33 -2.36
C ALA A 149 -9.47 9.42 -2.36
N ARG A 150 -10.18 8.41 -1.83
CA ARG A 150 -11.65 8.39 -1.77
C ARG A 150 -12.24 9.59 -1.02
N ARG A 151 -11.51 10.17 -0.07
CA ARG A 151 -11.94 11.37 0.67
C ARG A 151 -11.99 12.62 -0.18
N TRP A 152 -11.27 12.62 -1.31
CA TRP A 152 -11.15 13.75 -2.23
C TRP A 152 -12.01 13.57 -3.49
N LEU A 153 -12.62 12.42 -3.66
CA LEU A 153 -13.53 12.15 -4.76
C LEU A 153 -14.93 12.66 -4.37
N PRO A 154 -15.59 13.42 -5.25
CA PRO A 154 -16.97 13.80 -5.03
C PRO A 154 -17.85 12.57 -4.93
N ASP A 155 -18.70 12.53 -3.89
CA ASP A 155 -19.64 11.42 -3.67
C ASP A 155 -20.49 11.22 -4.93
N ARG A 156 -20.41 10.02 -5.48
CA ARG A 156 -21.36 9.51 -6.47
C ARG A 156 -22.54 8.87 -5.72
N SER A 157 -23.20 9.64 -4.88
CA SER A 157 -24.51 9.25 -4.35
C SER A 157 -25.58 9.69 -5.35
N HIS A 158 -25.81 8.89 -6.37
CA HIS A 158 -27.08 8.79 -7.08
C HIS A 158 -27.15 7.39 -7.72
#